data_88b5521f1c2364f585aaa9c0dd9ca5ee
#
_entry.id   88b5521f1c2364f585aaa9c0dd9ca5ee
#
_cell.length_a   1.000
_cell.length_b   1.000
_cell.length_c   1.000
_cell.angle_alpha   90.00
_cell.angle_beta   90.00
_cell.angle_gamma   90.00
#
_symmetry.space_group_name_H-M   'P 1'
#
loop_
_entity.id
_entity.type
_entity.pdbx_description
1 polymer ?
#
loop_
_entity_poly.entity_id
_entity_poly.type
_entity_poly.pdbx_seq_one_letter_code
_entity_poly.pdbx_strand_id
1 'polypeptide(L)'
;MSARLPLLHKTPFVLDPRPLLEATSAHAGLLSVARAYRSLGVPALVAANLSLRKRQRGFSEAQLIEAICLLQTVGGECPEDMHLLAGDQCLERGLGYRPPKATAVREFLERFHDKKLEELRPKRADQKSFIFPSSPPVAALQQVQSGLVRRIAKLYDQAGQPQRIATVDQDATIIESHKEAAYWHYEEGRGYQPMVAVWAEADLVLADEFRDGNVRAKQDPLTCAKLAFAALPETIARRYFRGDSACHEHDLLEWLKHPEREKEPGGRIGFAVSAVMSKPLGEAIRKVGEREWKTFGKAEADGTLRQWAEVDFVPGDKPEHKESKPLRYVGLRLLKAQGVLFADGTDRHFHAVITNEQTEGGRLLEWHREKAGTVEHTHDEVKNELGGNHVPSQRLGVNSAWFRIALLTYNIISAIKGLCLEGEDRSARMKRFRLLLIRVAGRRNRNNCVMGLRVCNNVEALKRLQAVWRVFELPTQATSSKALGRRGG
;
A
#
# COMPACT_ATOMS: atom_id res chain seq x y z
N MET A 1 -4.57 47.62 10.19
CA MET A 1 -4.86 48.26 8.89
C MET A 1 -4.33 47.37 7.79
N SER A 2 -5.20 46.73 7.04
CA SER A 2 -4.82 45.95 5.86
C SER A 2 -4.40 46.90 4.75
N ALA A 3 -3.14 46.94 4.42
CA ALA A 3 -2.66 47.71 3.27
C ALA A 3 -3.28 47.14 1.99
N ARG A 4 -4.16 47.84 1.36
CA ARG A 4 -4.66 47.53 0.02
C ARG A 4 -3.48 47.60 -0.95
N LEU A 5 -3.11 46.44 -1.49
CA LEU A 5 -2.16 46.41 -2.61
C LEU A 5 -2.74 47.22 -3.77
N PRO A 6 -1.97 48.09 -4.40
CA PRO A 6 -2.42 48.86 -5.55
C PRO A 6 -2.81 47.90 -6.68
N LEU A 7 -3.91 48.19 -7.38
CA LEU A 7 -4.28 47.52 -8.63
C LEU A 7 -3.20 47.89 -9.69
N LEU A 8 -2.33 46.92 -9.98
CA LEU A 8 -1.26 47.09 -10.96
C LEU A 8 -1.73 46.54 -12.31
N HIS A 9 -1.72 47.37 -13.33
CA HIS A 9 -1.98 46.96 -14.71
C HIS A 9 -0.81 46.18 -15.33
N LYS A 10 0.33 46.10 -14.63
CA LYS A 10 1.53 45.30 -14.99
C LYS A 10 2.02 44.53 -13.79
N THR A 11 2.63 43.37 -14.02
CA THR A 11 3.27 42.60 -12.96
C THR A 11 4.37 43.46 -12.29
N PRO A 12 4.40 43.49 -10.92
CA PRO A 12 5.32 44.37 -10.19
C PRO A 12 6.75 43.78 -10.11
N PHE A 13 7.04 42.73 -10.84
CA PHE A 13 8.32 42.02 -10.82
C PHE A 13 8.73 41.59 -12.23
N VAL A 14 10.02 41.42 -12.42
CA VAL A 14 10.64 40.86 -13.63
C VAL A 14 11.40 39.60 -13.27
N LEU A 15 11.56 38.70 -14.22
CA LEU A 15 12.43 37.55 -14.06
C LEU A 15 13.90 37.99 -14.01
N ASP A 16 14.60 37.72 -12.90
CA ASP A 16 16.05 37.85 -12.83
C ASP A 16 16.68 36.57 -13.44
N PRO A 17 17.43 36.67 -14.54
CA PRO A 17 18.01 35.51 -15.21
C PRO A 17 19.21 34.90 -14.45
N ARG A 18 19.69 35.55 -13.40
CA ARG A 18 20.82 35.04 -12.61
C ARG A 18 20.42 33.88 -11.73
N PRO A 19 21.14 32.74 -11.77
CA PRO A 19 20.85 31.61 -10.91
C PRO A 19 21.16 31.96 -9.44
N LEU A 20 20.41 31.33 -8.52
CA LEU A 20 20.74 31.38 -7.10
C LEU A 20 22.10 30.69 -6.85
N LEU A 21 23.00 31.37 -6.14
CA LEU A 21 24.32 30.81 -5.79
C LEU A 21 24.24 29.80 -4.62
N GLU A 22 23.20 29.86 -3.82
CA GLU A 22 23.00 28.98 -2.69
C GLU A 22 22.39 27.64 -3.12
N ALA A 23 22.79 26.55 -2.45
CA ALA A 23 22.16 25.24 -2.64
C ALA A 23 20.73 25.25 -2.05
N THR A 24 19.76 25.47 -2.93
CA THR A 24 18.33 25.50 -2.59
C THR A 24 17.61 24.28 -3.13
N SER A 25 16.46 23.95 -2.55
CA SER A 25 15.54 22.92 -2.99
C SER A 25 14.10 23.43 -2.93
N ALA A 26 13.31 23.10 -3.94
CA ALA A 26 11.86 23.26 -3.91
C ALA A 26 11.16 22.11 -3.15
N HIS A 27 11.89 21.01 -2.90
CA HIS A 27 11.40 19.78 -2.31
C HIS A 27 12.20 19.40 -1.06
N ALA A 28 12.53 20.38 -0.21
CA ALA A 28 13.36 20.17 0.98
C ALA A 28 12.75 19.11 1.94
N GLY A 29 11.44 18.95 1.93
CA GLY A 29 10.73 17.92 2.70
C GLY A 29 11.06 16.48 2.33
N LEU A 30 11.61 16.20 1.13
CA LEU A 30 12.08 14.86 0.76
C LEU A 30 13.15 14.33 1.72
N LEU A 31 13.96 15.21 2.32
CA LEU A 31 14.93 14.79 3.34
C LEU A 31 14.28 14.20 4.58
N SER A 32 13.03 14.55 4.89
CA SER A 32 12.26 13.91 5.96
C SER A 32 11.84 12.49 5.60
N VAL A 33 11.50 12.23 4.35
CA VAL A 33 11.19 10.87 3.85
C VAL A 33 12.45 10.02 3.83
N ALA A 34 13.59 10.54 3.35
CA ALA A 34 14.87 9.86 3.42
C ALA A 34 15.27 9.53 4.87
N ARG A 35 15.01 10.47 5.80
CA ARG A 35 15.25 10.25 7.23
C ARG A 35 14.37 9.12 7.77
N ALA A 36 13.08 9.09 7.47
CA ALA A 36 12.17 8.01 7.85
C ALA A 36 12.62 6.66 7.25
N TYR A 37 12.94 6.60 5.96
CA TYR A 37 13.49 5.43 5.28
C TYR A 37 14.68 4.83 6.03
N ARG A 38 15.63 5.69 6.44
CA ARG A 38 16.87 5.28 7.12
C ARG A 38 16.62 4.93 8.58
N SER A 39 15.82 5.71 9.32
CA SER A 39 15.49 5.47 10.71
C SER A 39 14.68 4.18 10.91
N LEU A 40 13.77 3.88 9.99
CA LEU A 40 13.08 2.59 9.92
C LEU A 40 14.03 1.44 9.54
N GLY A 41 15.29 1.73 9.27
CA GLY A 41 16.35 0.78 8.99
C GLY A 41 16.14 0.01 7.68
N VAL A 42 15.41 0.60 6.71
CA VAL A 42 15.22 -0.03 5.39
C VAL A 42 16.54 -0.37 4.73
N PRO A 43 17.63 0.44 4.82
CA PRO A 43 18.93 0.06 4.27
C PRO A 43 19.46 -1.27 4.80
N ALA A 44 19.29 -1.53 6.10
CA ALA A 44 19.73 -2.80 6.70
C ALA A 44 18.86 -3.98 6.28
N LEU A 45 17.52 -3.77 6.13
CA LEU A 45 16.61 -4.78 5.61
C LEU A 45 16.96 -5.14 4.16
N VAL A 46 17.24 -4.13 3.34
CA VAL A 46 17.67 -4.35 1.95
C VAL A 46 18.99 -5.12 1.91
N ALA A 47 19.99 -4.72 2.68
CA ALA A 47 21.28 -5.37 2.71
C ALA A 47 21.23 -6.84 3.19
N ALA A 48 20.28 -7.16 4.09
CA ALA A 48 20.10 -8.50 4.61
C ALA A 48 19.37 -9.44 3.64
N ASN A 49 18.50 -8.92 2.77
CA ASN A 49 17.63 -9.73 1.92
C ASN A 49 17.96 -9.65 0.44
N LEU A 50 18.61 -8.59 -0.04
CA LEU A 50 18.83 -8.33 -1.45
C LEU A 50 20.31 -8.23 -1.77
N SER A 51 20.79 -9.08 -2.68
CA SER A 51 22.18 -9.08 -3.17
C SER A 51 22.17 -9.24 -4.69
N LEU A 52 22.04 -8.12 -5.40
CA LEU A 52 21.95 -8.09 -6.86
C LEU A 52 23.25 -7.67 -7.54
N ARG A 53 24.16 -7.05 -6.80
CA ARG A 53 25.42 -6.56 -7.35
C ARG A 53 26.47 -7.66 -7.39
N LYS A 54 27.11 -7.81 -8.56
CA LYS A 54 28.29 -8.67 -8.71
C LYS A 54 29.57 -8.02 -8.16
N ARG A 55 29.60 -6.70 -8.04
CA ARG A 55 30.75 -5.91 -7.58
C ARG A 55 30.29 -4.78 -6.67
N GLN A 56 31.05 -4.46 -5.64
CA GLN A 56 30.75 -3.36 -4.70
C GLN A 56 31.19 -1.99 -5.26
N ARG A 57 30.72 -1.64 -6.46
CA ARG A 57 30.97 -0.33 -7.08
C ARG A 57 29.65 0.35 -7.43
N GLY A 58 29.62 1.68 -7.38
CA GLY A 58 28.43 2.49 -7.66
C GLY A 58 27.44 2.51 -6.50
N PHE A 59 26.17 2.73 -6.81
CA PHE A 59 25.10 2.80 -5.81
C PHE A 59 24.83 1.44 -5.16
N SER A 60 24.52 1.46 -3.86
CA SER A 60 23.99 0.27 -3.19
C SER A 60 22.53 0.03 -3.62
N GLU A 61 22.04 -1.21 -3.45
CA GLU A 61 20.62 -1.54 -3.65
C GLU A 61 19.73 -0.64 -2.78
N ALA A 62 20.14 -0.39 -1.54
CA ALA A 62 19.42 0.49 -0.62
C ALA A 62 19.36 1.95 -1.12
N GLN A 63 20.45 2.48 -1.71
CA GLN A 63 20.44 3.83 -2.30
C GLN A 63 19.54 3.91 -3.54
N LEU A 64 19.51 2.86 -4.37
CA LEU A 64 18.64 2.81 -5.54
C LEU A 64 17.16 2.73 -5.14
N ILE A 65 16.81 1.91 -4.15
CA ILE A 65 15.45 1.85 -3.61
C ILE A 65 15.08 3.18 -2.94
N GLU A 66 15.97 3.77 -2.12
CA GLU A 66 15.73 5.11 -1.53
C GLU A 66 15.44 6.15 -2.60
N ALA A 67 16.23 6.19 -3.66
CA ALA A 67 16.05 7.14 -4.76
C ALA A 67 14.72 6.93 -5.50
N ILE A 68 14.29 5.68 -5.73
CA ILE A 68 12.98 5.37 -6.32
C ILE A 68 11.85 5.79 -5.37
N CYS A 69 11.95 5.52 -4.06
CA CYS A 69 10.96 5.96 -3.07
C CYS A 69 10.84 7.50 -3.07
N LEU A 70 11.94 8.24 -3.13
CA LEU A 70 11.93 9.70 -3.19
C LEU A 70 11.32 10.20 -4.51
N LEU A 71 11.64 9.55 -5.64
CA LEU A 71 11.05 9.83 -6.93
C LEU A 71 9.53 9.68 -6.92
N GLN A 72 9.02 8.55 -6.44
CA GLN A 72 7.59 8.28 -6.33
C GLN A 72 6.91 9.25 -5.35
N THR A 73 7.59 9.61 -4.27
CA THR A 73 7.10 10.61 -3.30
C THR A 73 6.91 11.99 -3.93
N VAL A 74 7.81 12.43 -4.77
CA VAL A 74 7.70 13.75 -5.44
C VAL A 74 6.69 13.73 -6.59
N GLY A 75 6.27 12.56 -7.04
CA GLY A 75 5.28 12.34 -8.10
C GLY A 75 5.89 11.91 -9.44
N GLY A 76 7.12 11.35 -9.42
CA GLY A 76 7.68 10.69 -10.61
C GLY A 76 7.02 9.34 -10.85
N GLU A 77 6.77 9.03 -12.11
CA GLU A 77 5.99 7.89 -12.55
C GLU A 77 6.81 6.84 -13.31
N CYS A 78 8.01 7.20 -13.72
CA CYS A 78 8.91 6.32 -14.45
C CYS A 78 10.39 6.61 -14.13
N PRO A 79 11.32 5.70 -14.46
CA PRO A 79 12.75 5.92 -14.23
C PRO A 79 13.30 7.19 -14.89
N GLU A 80 12.72 7.64 -16.00
CA GLU A 80 13.09 8.85 -16.73
C GLU A 80 12.93 10.09 -15.87
N ASP A 81 11.96 10.11 -14.97
CA ASP A 81 11.64 11.23 -14.08
C ASP A 81 12.72 11.45 -12.99
N MET A 82 13.76 10.61 -12.94
CA MET A 82 14.91 10.84 -12.05
C MET A 82 15.55 12.22 -12.23
N HIS A 83 15.30 12.89 -13.38
CA HIS A 83 15.71 14.28 -13.58
C HIS A 83 15.05 15.25 -12.58
N LEU A 84 13.90 14.92 -12.00
CA LEU A 84 13.23 15.71 -10.96
C LEU A 84 14.06 15.83 -9.68
N LEU A 85 14.91 14.83 -9.41
CA LEU A 85 15.82 14.83 -8.26
C LEU A 85 17.23 15.28 -8.63
N ALA A 86 17.58 15.26 -9.91
CA ALA A 86 18.91 15.58 -10.38
C ALA A 86 19.18 17.10 -10.33
N GLY A 87 20.38 17.48 -9.91
CA GLY A 87 20.79 18.89 -9.85
C GLY A 87 20.30 19.65 -8.63
N ASP A 88 19.47 19.05 -7.78
CA ASP A 88 19.12 19.60 -6.47
C ASP A 88 20.28 19.40 -5.49
N GLN A 89 21.18 20.40 -5.43
CA GLN A 89 22.37 20.35 -4.58
C GLN A 89 22.04 20.25 -3.09
N CYS A 90 20.91 20.79 -2.64
CA CYS A 90 20.46 20.67 -1.26
C CYS A 90 20.10 19.23 -0.95
N LEU A 91 19.35 18.58 -1.83
CA LEU A 91 18.97 17.17 -1.72
C LEU A 91 20.21 16.26 -1.81
N GLU A 92 21.07 16.43 -2.82
CA GLU A 92 22.31 15.63 -2.98
C GLU A 92 23.16 15.62 -1.71
N ARG A 93 23.34 16.79 -1.10
CA ARG A 93 24.15 16.91 0.11
C ARG A 93 23.44 16.38 1.34
N GLY A 94 22.11 16.50 1.42
CA GLY A 94 21.30 15.94 2.51
C GLY A 94 21.26 14.41 2.47
N LEU A 95 21.23 13.84 1.27
CA LEU A 95 21.29 12.37 1.07
C LEU A 95 22.70 11.81 1.30
N GLY A 96 23.75 12.61 1.07
CA GLY A 96 25.14 12.19 1.08
C GLY A 96 25.58 11.45 -0.19
N TYR A 97 24.74 11.45 -1.21
CA TYR A 97 25.05 10.94 -2.55
C TYR A 97 24.24 11.69 -3.60
N ARG A 98 24.75 11.70 -4.84
CA ARG A 98 24.02 12.26 -5.98
C ARG A 98 22.92 11.28 -6.41
N PRO A 99 21.65 11.70 -6.60
CA PRO A 99 20.60 10.85 -7.12
C PRO A 99 21.04 10.12 -8.42
N PRO A 100 20.69 8.82 -8.57
CA PRO A 100 21.07 8.06 -9.75
C PRO A 100 20.40 8.61 -11.02
N LYS A 101 21.02 8.37 -12.17
CA LYS A 101 20.38 8.63 -13.46
C LYS A 101 19.37 7.53 -13.80
N ALA A 102 18.41 7.83 -14.69
CA ALA A 102 17.41 6.89 -15.17
C ALA A 102 18.00 5.54 -15.63
N THR A 103 19.14 5.58 -16.33
CA THR A 103 19.86 4.37 -16.77
C THR A 103 20.25 3.46 -15.62
N ALA A 104 20.78 4.01 -14.52
CA ALA A 104 21.17 3.20 -13.36
C ALA A 104 19.94 2.58 -12.65
N VAL A 105 18.82 3.30 -12.62
CA VAL A 105 17.56 2.77 -12.08
C VAL A 105 17.01 1.66 -12.96
N ARG A 106 17.01 1.82 -14.30
CA ARG A 106 16.58 0.75 -15.23
C ARG A 106 17.46 -0.48 -15.10
N GLU A 107 18.78 -0.34 -15.11
CA GLU A 107 19.72 -1.44 -14.94
C GLU A 107 19.55 -2.18 -13.59
N PHE A 108 19.17 -1.44 -12.55
CA PHE A 108 18.82 -2.03 -11.25
C PHE A 108 17.54 -2.84 -11.34
N LEU A 109 16.46 -2.27 -11.87
CA LEU A 109 15.18 -2.95 -12.02
C LEU A 109 15.27 -4.18 -12.92
N GLU A 110 16.09 -4.14 -13.99
CA GLU A 110 16.32 -5.29 -14.87
C GLU A 110 16.88 -6.53 -14.14
N ARG A 111 17.54 -6.35 -12.99
CA ARG A 111 18.07 -7.47 -12.19
C ARG A 111 17.01 -8.26 -11.44
N PHE A 112 15.77 -7.76 -11.39
CA PHE A 112 14.62 -8.47 -10.84
C PHE A 112 13.97 -9.41 -11.87
N HIS A 113 14.34 -9.28 -13.14
CA HIS A 113 13.87 -10.17 -14.19
C HIS A 113 14.67 -11.49 -14.20
N ASP A 114 13.95 -12.60 -14.18
CA ASP A 114 14.51 -13.94 -14.33
C ASP A 114 14.06 -14.53 -15.68
N LYS A 115 15.03 -14.71 -16.60
CA LYS A 115 14.76 -15.23 -17.93
C LYS A 115 14.17 -16.65 -17.91
N LYS A 116 14.63 -17.51 -16.98
CA LYS A 116 14.15 -18.90 -16.87
C LYS A 116 12.71 -18.94 -16.39
N LEU A 117 12.34 -18.07 -15.47
CA LEU A 117 10.94 -17.94 -15.04
C LEU A 117 10.07 -17.37 -16.16
N GLU A 118 10.57 -16.37 -16.92
CA GLU A 118 9.84 -15.79 -18.05
C GLU A 118 9.52 -16.82 -19.12
N GLU A 119 10.38 -17.82 -19.34
CA GLU A 119 10.14 -18.93 -20.27
C GLU A 119 8.97 -19.82 -19.86
N LEU A 120 8.59 -19.83 -18.57
CA LEU A 120 7.43 -20.57 -18.07
C LEU A 120 6.12 -19.82 -18.34
N ARG A 121 6.19 -18.55 -18.67
CA ARG A 121 5.01 -17.71 -18.91
C ARG A 121 4.34 -18.16 -20.20
N PRO A 122 3.04 -18.51 -20.18
CA PRO A 122 2.31 -18.90 -21.38
C PRO A 122 2.43 -17.82 -22.48
N LYS A 123 2.36 -18.21 -23.72
CA LYS A 123 2.29 -17.21 -24.80
C LYS A 123 1.01 -16.41 -24.69
N ARG A 124 1.11 -15.09 -24.90
CA ARG A 124 -0.06 -14.20 -24.82
C ARG A 124 -1.21 -14.64 -25.73
N ALA A 125 -0.92 -15.19 -26.91
CA ALA A 125 -1.93 -15.69 -27.84
C ALA A 125 -2.80 -16.80 -27.22
N ASP A 126 -2.25 -17.60 -26.32
CA ASP A 126 -2.96 -18.71 -25.69
C ASP A 126 -3.93 -18.25 -24.58
N GLN A 127 -3.80 -17.02 -24.10
CA GLN A 127 -4.58 -16.42 -22.98
C GLN A 127 -4.75 -17.35 -21.77
N LYS A 128 -3.83 -18.30 -21.61
CA LYS A 128 -3.84 -19.25 -20.51
C LYS A 128 -3.50 -18.53 -19.21
N SER A 129 -4.39 -18.60 -18.23
CA SER A 129 -4.15 -18.05 -16.90
C SER A 129 -3.02 -18.79 -16.18
N PHE A 130 -2.05 -18.04 -15.70
CA PHE A 130 -0.89 -18.58 -14.98
C PHE A 130 -0.41 -17.56 -13.95
N ILE A 131 -0.31 -18.00 -12.68
CA ILE A 131 0.32 -17.17 -11.65
C ILE A 131 1.82 -17.33 -11.79
N PHE A 132 2.47 -16.24 -12.17
CA PHE A 132 3.90 -16.21 -12.39
C PHE A 132 4.63 -16.23 -11.04
N PRO A 133 5.51 -17.21 -10.78
CA PRO A 133 6.22 -17.26 -9.51
C PRO A 133 7.16 -16.07 -9.36
N SER A 134 7.19 -15.48 -8.17
CA SER A 134 8.13 -14.41 -7.86
C SER A 134 9.56 -14.87 -8.01
N SER A 135 10.38 -14.12 -8.75
CA SER A 135 11.83 -14.37 -8.79
C SER A 135 12.45 -14.20 -7.38
N PRO A 136 13.56 -14.85 -7.07
CA PRO A 136 14.19 -14.68 -5.74
C PRO A 136 14.43 -13.23 -5.34
N PRO A 137 14.86 -12.30 -6.22
CA PRO A 137 14.96 -10.88 -5.88
C PRO A 137 13.61 -10.22 -5.59
N VAL A 138 12.55 -10.57 -6.33
CA VAL A 138 11.21 -10.04 -6.07
C VAL A 138 10.67 -10.56 -4.74
N ALA A 139 10.89 -11.84 -4.42
CA ALA A 139 10.54 -12.41 -3.11
C ALA A 139 11.33 -11.75 -1.97
N ALA A 140 12.60 -11.40 -2.20
CA ALA A 140 13.41 -10.66 -1.23
C ALA A 140 12.84 -9.27 -0.91
N LEU A 141 12.26 -8.55 -1.88
CA LEU A 141 11.55 -7.30 -1.61
C LEU A 141 10.34 -7.51 -0.71
N GLN A 142 9.62 -8.66 -0.80
CA GLN A 142 8.54 -8.99 0.13
C GLN A 142 9.07 -9.14 1.57
N GLN A 143 10.26 -9.71 1.75
CA GLN A 143 10.89 -9.79 3.08
C GLN A 143 11.29 -8.42 3.61
N VAL A 144 11.76 -7.52 2.75
CA VAL A 144 12.02 -6.11 3.11
C VAL A 144 10.72 -5.43 3.55
N GLN A 145 9.62 -5.63 2.82
CA GLN A 145 8.29 -5.11 3.16
C GLN A 145 7.82 -5.61 4.53
N SER A 146 7.87 -6.92 4.76
CA SER A 146 7.47 -7.54 6.04
C SER A 146 8.33 -7.03 7.21
N GLY A 147 9.63 -6.88 6.99
CA GLY A 147 10.54 -6.30 7.97
C GLY A 147 10.22 -4.83 8.28
N LEU A 148 9.86 -4.05 7.26
CA LEU A 148 9.45 -2.66 7.41
C LEU A 148 8.16 -2.55 8.23
N VAL A 149 7.14 -3.35 7.93
CA VAL A 149 5.87 -3.40 8.68
C VAL A 149 6.12 -3.64 10.17
N ARG A 150 6.93 -4.65 10.51
CA ARG A 150 7.26 -4.96 11.92
C ARG A 150 7.99 -3.82 12.61
N ARG A 151 8.87 -3.09 11.92
CA ARG A 151 9.58 -1.93 12.47
C ARG A 151 8.65 -0.74 12.68
N ILE A 152 7.73 -0.49 11.76
CA ILE A 152 6.70 0.55 11.91
C ILE A 152 5.81 0.22 13.12
N ALA A 153 5.35 -1.02 13.26
CA ALA A 153 4.54 -1.44 14.40
C ALA A 153 5.28 -1.26 15.73
N LYS A 154 6.56 -1.59 15.78
CA LYS A 154 7.40 -1.33 16.96
C LYS A 154 7.51 0.18 17.27
N LEU A 155 7.58 1.01 16.25
CA LEU A 155 7.63 2.45 16.43
C LEU A 155 6.29 3.01 16.94
N TYR A 156 5.16 2.46 16.50
CA TYR A 156 3.85 2.74 17.09
C TYR A 156 3.77 2.36 18.56
N ASP A 157 4.30 1.20 18.97
CA ASP A 157 4.39 0.79 20.37
C ASP A 157 5.21 1.78 21.18
N GLN A 158 6.36 2.22 20.68
CA GLN A 158 7.24 3.20 21.32
C GLN A 158 6.60 4.58 21.44
N ALA A 159 5.76 4.95 20.50
CA ALA A 159 4.99 6.20 20.50
C ALA A 159 3.74 6.15 21.40
N GLY A 160 3.50 5.05 22.13
CA GLY A 160 2.31 4.89 22.97
C GLY A 160 1.02 4.65 22.20
N GLN A 161 1.10 4.23 20.93
CA GLN A 161 -0.03 3.94 20.04
C GLN A 161 -0.04 2.45 19.60
N PRO A 162 0.00 1.48 20.52
CA PRO A 162 0.18 0.08 20.19
C PRO A 162 -0.97 -0.44 19.31
N GLN A 163 -0.61 -1.09 18.20
CA GLN A 163 -1.55 -1.79 17.35
C GLN A 163 -1.69 -3.23 17.82
N ARG A 164 -2.86 -3.64 18.30
CA ARG A 164 -3.11 -5.00 18.84
C ARG A 164 -4.14 -5.78 18.04
N ILE A 165 -4.77 -5.14 17.08
CA ILE A 165 -5.74 -5.73 16.16
C ILE A 165 -5.21 -5.59 14.76
N ALA A 166 -5.34 -6.63 13.96
CA ALA A 166 -5.04 -6.58 12.55
C ALA A 166 -6.20 -7.14 11.74
N THR A 167 -6.88 -6.26 11.02
CA THR A 167 -7.81 -6.61 9.96
C THR A 167 -7.05 -6.56 8.64
N VAL A 168 -6.91 -7.70 7.99
CA VAL A 168 -6.30 -7.84 6.67
C VAL A 168 -7.39 -7.67 5.62
N ASP A 169 -7.35 -6.56 4.89
CA ASP A 169 -8.20 -6.32 3.73
C ASP A 169 -7.46 -6.73 2.47
N GLN A 170 -8.02 -7.68 1.73
CA GLN A 170 -7.41 -8.18 0.50
C GLN A 170 -8.29 -7.91 -0.70
N ASP A 171 -7.68 -7.41 -1.76
CA ASP A 171 -8.35 -7.13 -3.02
C ASP A 171 -7.37 -7.14 -4.20
N ALA A 172 -7.88 -7.34 -5.41
CA ALA A 172 -7.13 -7.21 -6.64
C ALA A 172 -7.44 -5.87 -7.32
N THR A 173 -6.46 -5.32 -8.02
CA THR A 173 -6.66 -4.10 -8.80
C THR A 173 -6.11 -4.27 -10.21
N ILE A 174 -6.71 -3.60 -11.19
CA ILE A 174 -6.22 -3.60 -12.56
C ILE A 174 -5.21 -2.46 -12.74
N ILE A 175 -4.09 -2.78 -13.36
CA ILE A 175 -3.11 -1.82 -13.88
C ILE A 175 -3.14 -1.93 -15.40
N GLU A 176 -3.73 -0.94 -16.06
CA GLU A 176 -3.77 -0.90 -17.52
C GLU A 176 -2.36 -0.70 -18.11
N SER A 177 -2.11 -1.35 -19.25
CA SER A 177 -0.85 -1.23 -19.95
C SER A 177 -1.00 -1.47 -21.44
N HIS A 178 -0.54 -0.53 -22.25
CA HIS A 178 -0.49 -0.65 -23.70
C HIS A 178 0.71 -1.47 -24.21
N LYS A 179 1.54 -1.99 -23.30
CA LYS A 179 2.73 -2.77 -23.65
C LYS A 179 2.34 -4.09 -24.32
N GLU A 180 3.14 -4.50 -25.29
CA GLU A 180 2.90 -5.73 -26.04
C GLU A 180 2.87 -6.98 -25.15
N ALA A 181 3.70 -7.03 -24.12
CA ALA A 181 3.77 -8.15 -23.18
C ALA A 181 2.60 -8.23 -22.19
N ALA A 182 1.73 -7.20 -22.11
CA ALA A 182 0.58 -7.21 -21.20
C ALA A 182 -0.54 -8.10 -21.72
N TYR A 183 -1.20 -8.86 -20.81
CA TYR A 183 -2.31 -9.76 -21.12
C TYR A 183 -3.65 -9.03 -21.05
N TRP A 184 -4.66 -9.56 -21.75
CA TRP A 184 -6.03 -9.07 -21.66
C TRP A 184 -6.62 -9.38 -20.27
N HIS A 185 -7.23 -8.39 -19.64
CA HIS A 185 -8.01 -8.57 -18.43
C HIS A 185 -9.52 -8.56 -18.72
N TYR A 186 -10.32 -8.86 -17.70
CA TYR A 186 -11.77 -9.06 -17.87
C TYR A 186 -12.56 -7.77 -18.24
N GLU A 187 -11.98 -6.58 -18.07
CA GLU A 187 -12.56 -5.30 -18.48
C GLU A 187 -12.16 -4.88 -19.93
N GLU A 188 -11.85 -5.86 -20.77
CA GLU A 188 -11.55 -5.66 -22.21
C GLU A 188 -10.30 -4.81 -22.52
N GLY A 189 -9.43 -4.62 -21.54
CA GLY A 189 -8.13 -3.93 -21.68
C GLY A 189 -6.95 -4.88 -21.56
N ARG A 190 -5.73 -4.37 -21.77
CA ARG A 190 -4.48 -5.07 -21.47
C ARG A 190 -3.87 -4.52 -20.19
N GLY A 191 -3.26 -5.40 -19.41
CA GLY A 191 -2.63 -4.94 -18.18
C GLY A 191 -2.15 -6.07 -17.30
N TYR A 192 -2.11 -5.73 -16.03
CA TYR A 192 -1.73 -6.60 -14.92
C TYR A 192 -2.83 -6.53 -13.86
N GLN A 193 -2.92 -7.56 -13.04
CA GLN A 193 -3.93 -7.63 -11.98
C GLN A 193 -3.27 -8.04 -10.65
N PRO A 194 -2.48 -7.15 -10.04
CA PRO A 194 -1.90 -7.43 -8.73
C PRO A 194 -2.98 -7.61 -7.67
N MET A 195 -2.77 -8.58 -6.78
CA MET A 195 -3.49 -8.73 -5.54
C MET A 195 -2.70 -8.07 -4.43
N VAL A 196 -3.37 -7.31 -3.56
CA VAL A 196 -2.74 -6.57 -2.47
C VAL A 196 -3.49 -6.85 -1.17
N ALA A 197 -2.76 -7.00 -0.08
CA ALA A 197 -3.30 -7.16 1.26
C ALA A 197 -2.82 -6.03 2.18
N VAL A 198 -3.75 -5.37 2.85
CA VAL A 198 -3.54 -4.18 3.67
C VAL A 198 -3.93 -4.46 5.11
N TRP A 199 -3.16 -3.97 6.07
CA TRP A 199 -3.52 -3.90 7.48
C TRP A 199 -4.31 -2.62 7.73
N ALA A 200 -5.63 -2.76 7.88
CA ALA A 200 -6.56 -1.64 7.90
C ALA A 200 -6.28 -0.63 9.03
N GLU A 201 -6.07 -1.10 10.26
CA GLU A 201 -5.89 -0.22 11.43
C GLU A 201 -4.58 0.57 11.40
N ALA A 202 -3.56 0.04 10.74
CA ALA A 202 -2.25 0.68 10.64
C ALA A 202 -2.03 1.40 9.31
N ASP A 203 -2.94 1.26 8.34
CA ASP A 203 -2.81 1.77 6.97
C ASP A 203 -1.49 1.33 6.32
N LEU A 204 -1.18 0.03 6.39
CA LEU A 204 0.06 -0.56 5.89
C LEU A 204 -0.20 -1.70 4.93
N VAL A 205 0.47 -1.69 3.79
CA VAL A 205 0.50 -2.84 2.89
C VAL A 205 1.37 -3.94 3.49
N LEU A 206 0.80 -5.13 3.63
CA LEU A 206 1.45 -6.31 4.19
C LEU A 206 2.12 -7.16 3.12
N ALA A 207 1.39 -7.41 2.03
CA ALA A 207 1.83 -8.27 0.94
C ALA A 207 1.21 -7.85 -0.38
N ASP A 208 1.84 -8.27 -1.46
CA ASP A 208 1.30 -8.20 -2.80
C ASP A 208 1.70 -9.43 -3.61
N GLU A 209 0.94 -9.68 -4.63
CA GLU A 209 1.24 -10.66 -5.66
C GLU A 209 0.99 -10.04 -7.03
N PHE A 210 2.06 -9.67 -7.74
CA PHE A 210 1.97 -9.02 -9.04
C PHE A 210 1.68 -10.06 -10.11
N ARG A 211 0.49 -9.97 -10.72
CA ARG A 211 -0.07 -10.96 -11.66
C ARG A 211 -0.31 -10.38 -13.03
N ASP A 212 -0.33 -11.24 -14.05
CA ASP A 212 -0.79 -10.88 -15.40
C ASP A 212 -2.30 -10.56 -15.40
N GLY A 213 -2.73 -9.74 -16.36
CA GLY A 213 -4.12 -9.29 -16.46
C GLY A 213 -5.15 -10.41 -16.65
N ASN A 214 -4.76 -11.53 -17.26
CA ASN A 214 -5.63 -12.68 -17.47
C ASN A 214 -5.73 -13.63 -16.25
N VAL A 215 -4.98 -13.35 -15.17
CA VAL A 215 -5.12 -14.08 -13.91
C VAL A 215 -6.32 -13.54 -13.15
N ARG A 216 -7.37 -14.33 -13.03
CA ARG A 216 -8.59 -13.93 -12.33
C ARG A 216 -8.30 -13.66 -10.85
N ALA A 217 -8.92 -12.63 -10.29
CA ALA A 217 -8.76 -12.29 -8.87
C ALA A 217 -9.04 -13.46 -7.93
N LYS A 218 -10.01 -14.33 -8.26
CA LYS A 218 -10.35 -15.54 -7.48
C LYS A 218 -9.36 -16.70 -7.60
N GLN A 219 -8.35 -16.61 -8.47
CA GLN A 219 -7.35 -17.65 -8.63
C GLN A 219 -6.30 -17.52 -7.53
N ASP A 220 -6.24 -18.48 -6.61
CA ASP A 220 -5.33 -18.54 -5.47
C ASP A 220 -5.20 -17.21 -4.66
N PRO A 221 -6.27 -16.74 -4.03
CA PRO A 221 -6.17 -15.62 -3.09
C PRO A 221 -5.45 -16.01 -1.78
N LEU A 222 -5.30 -17.31 -1.52
CA LEU A 222 -4.71 -17.86 -0.31
C LEU A 222 -3.23 -17.51 -0.16
N THR A 223 -2.46 -17.58 -1.25
CA THR A 223 -1.02 -17.28 -1.21
C THR A 223 -0.75 -15.87 -0.72
N CYS A 224 -1.46 -14.86 -1.24
CA CYS A 224 -1.34 -13.47 -0.79
C CYS A 224 -1.76 -13.31 0.68
N ALA A 225 -2.87 -13.95 1.10
CA ALA A 225 -3.32 -13.92 2.49
C ALA A 225 -2.27 -14.51 3.45
N LYS A 226 -1.68 -15.66 3.12
CA LYS A 226 -0.61 -16.27 3.93
C LYS A 226 0.60 -15.34 4.08
N LEU A 227 1.04 -14.69 3.01
CA LEU A 227 2.13 -13.72 3.04
C LEU A 227 1.78 -12.52 3.93
N ALA A 228 0.54 -12.03 3.85
CA ALA A 228 0.07 -10.91 4.66
C ALA A 228 0.07 -11.24 6.16
N PHE A 229 -0.52 -12.36 6.55
CA PHE A 229 -0.53 -12.77 7.96
C PHE A 229 0.88 -13.06 8.49
N ALA A 230 1.78 -13.60 7.67
CA ALA A 230 3.18 -13.81 8.03
C ALA A 230 3.97 -12.50 8.20
N ALA A 231 3.54 -11.41 7.58
CA ALA A 231 4.17 -10.09 7.73
C ALA A 231 3.78 -9.38 9.02
N LEU A 232 2.66 -9.75 9.64
CA LEU A 232 2.17 -9.14 10.88
C LEU A 232 3.18 -9.32 12.04
N PRO A 233 3.27 -8.35 12.96
CA PRO A 233 4.07 -8.49 14.16
C PRO A 233 3.42 -9.49 15.14
N GLU A 234 4.24 -10.15 15.94
CA GLU A 234 3.80 -11.11 16.97
C GLU A 234 2.96 -10.46 18.08
N THR A 235 3.01 -9.14 18.21
CA THR A 235 2.26 -8.36 19.20
C THR A 235 0.77 -8.23 18.89
N ILE A 236 0.32 -8.70 17.74
CA ILE A 236 -1.10 -8.70 17.36
C ILE A 236 -1.86 -9.73 18.20
N ALA A 237 -2.84 -9.24 18.94
CA ALA A 237 -3.67 -10.08 19.83
C ALA A 237 -4.93 -10.62 19.13
N ARG A 238 -5.47 -9.90 18.14
CA ARG A 238 -6.65 -10.31 17.38
C ARG A 238 -6.44 -10.12 15.89
N ARG A 239 -6.83 -11.13 15.11
CA ARG A 239 -6.63 -11.16 13.66
C ARG A 239 -7.97 -11.30 12.96
N TYR A 240 -8.15 -10.51 11.92
CA TYR A 240 -9.34 -10.52 11.09
C TYR A 240 -8.97 -10.49 9.61
N PHE A 241 -9.90 -10.94 8.77
CA PHE A 241 -9.78 -10.91 7.31
C PHE A 241 -11.07 -10.39 6.68
N ARG A 242 -10.94 -9.48 5.71
CA ARG A 242 -12.07 -9.04 4.87
C ARG A 242 -11.68 -9.17 3.39
N GLY A 243 -12.60 -9.68 2.60
CA GLY A 243 -12.42 -9.85 1.17
C GLY A 243 -13.72 -9.63 0.39
N ASP A 244 -13.58 -9.36 -0.88
CA ASP A 244 -14.69 -9.37 -1.82
C ASP A 244 -15.05 -10.80 -2.27
N SER A 245 -15.89 -10.94 -3.29
CA SER A 245 -16.31 -12.25 -3.81
C SER A 245 -15.19 -13.04 -4.50
N ALA A 246 -14.09 -12.42 -4.85
CA ALA A 246 -12.92 -13.12 -5.35
C ALA A 246 -12.22 -13.93 -4.24
N CYS A 247 -12.36 -13.48 -2.99
CA CYS A 247 -11.89 -14.19 -1.80
C CYS A 247 -12.85 -15.29 -1.34
N HIS A 248 -14.04 -15.43 -1.94
CA HIS A 248 -14.91 -16.57 -1.72
C HIS A 248 -14.39 -17.81 -2.47
N GLU A 249 -13.25 -18.30 -2.01
CA GLU A 249 -12.51 -19.41 -2.57
C GLU A 249 -12.29 -20.47 -1.48
N HIS A 250 -12.41 -21.73 -1.85
CA HIS A 250 -12.45 -22.86 -0.92
C HIS A 250 -11.21 -22.95 -0.03
N ASP A 251 -10.03 -22.96 -0.64
CA ASP A 251 -8.77 -23.19 0.10
C ASP A 251 -8.46 -22.03 1.05
N LEU A 252 -8.82 -20.81 0.67
CA LEU A 252 -8.70 -19.62 1.53
C LEU A 252 -9.65 -19.75 2.74
N LEU A 253 -10.93 -20.08 2.51
CA LEU A 253 -11.91 -20.20 3.59
C LEU A 253 -11.57 -21.35 4.55
N GLU A 254 -11.13 -22.51 4.03
CA GLU A 254 -10.68 -23.64 4.86
C GLU A 254 -9.44 -23.24 5.69
N TRP A 255 -8.50 -22.51 5.10
CA TRP A 255 -7.33 -22.03 5.81
C TRP A 255 -7.71 -21.02 6.92
N LEU A 256 -8.62 -20.07 6.65
CA LEU A 256 -9.06 -19.06 7.63
C LEU A 256 -9.77 -19.69 8.84
N LYS A 257 -10.62 -20.69 8.63
CA LYS A 257 -11.42 -21.34 9.70
C LYS A 257 -10.71 -22.51 10.37
N HIS A 258 -9.49 -22.89 9.93
CA HIS A 258 -8.81 -24.10 10.39
C HIS A 258 -8.61 -24.09 11.92
N PRO A 259 -9.00 -25.16 12.66
CA PRO A 259 -8.92 -25.19 14.12
C PRO A 259 -7.51 -24.97 14.70
N GLU A 260 -6.48 -25.37 13.97
CA GLU A 260 -5.09 -25.16 14.37
C GLU A 260 -4.72 -23.68 14.51
N ARG A 261 -5.50 -22.76 13.90
CA ARG A 261 -5.31 -21.32 14.07
C ARG A 261 -5.41 -20.87 15.52
N GLU A 262 -6.23 -21.53 16.33
CA GLU A 262 -6.38 -21.22 17.76
C GLU A 262 -5.08 -21.45 18.55
N LYS A 263 -4.22 -22.35 18.05
CA LYS A 263 -2.93 -22.66 18.67
C LYS A 263 -1.78 -21.73 18.23
N GLU A 264 -1.99 -20.94 17.19
CA GLU A 264 -0.96 -20.02 16.67
C GLU A 264 -0.93 -18.70 17.46
N PRO A 265 0.23 -18.01 17.50
CA PRO A 265 0.30 -16.65 18.00
C PRO A 265 -0.74 -15.75 17.32
N GLY A 266 -1.55 -15.04 18.10
CA GLY A 266 -2.67 -14.22 17.59
C GLY A 266 -3.98 -14.99 17.42
N GLY A 267 -4.02 -16.29 17.67
CA GLY A 267 -5.24 -17.10 17.78
C GLY A 267 -6.04 -17.25 16.48
N ARG A 268 -7.33 -17.46 16.65
CA ARG A 268 -8.33 -17.56 15.59
C ARG A 268 -8.32 -16.33 14.66
N ILE A 269 -8.54 -16.56 13.36
CA ILE A 269 -8.81 -15.49 12.41
C ILE A 269 -10.33 -15.35 12.24
N GLY A 270 -10.89 -14.22 12.66
CA GLY A 270 -12.26 -13.84 12.32
C GLY A 270 -12.34 -13.31 10.91
N PHE A 271 -13.37 -13.62 10.14
CA PHE A 271 -13.45 -13.12 8.78
C PHE A 271 -14.87 -12.77 8.31
N ALA A 272 -14.95 -11.89 7.30
CA ALA A 272 -16.14 -11.63 6.53
C ALA A 272 -15.74 -11.49 5.04
N VAL A 273 -16.34 -12.29 4.19
CA VAL A 273 -16.07 -12.34 2.75
C VAL A 273 -17.38 -12.25 1.98
N SER A 274 -17.45 -11.41 0.95
CA SER A 274 -18.63 -11.36 0.08
C SER A 274 -18.84 -12.72 -0.59
N ALA A 275 -20.02 -13.29 -0.44
CA ALA A 275 -20.33 -14.57 -1.03
C ALA A 275 -20.59 -14.45 -2.55
N VAL A 276 -20.07 -15.38 -3.33
CA VAL A 276 -20.47 -15.53 -4.74
C VAL A 276 -21.95 -15.93 -4.78
N MET A 277 -22.77 -15.13 -5.44
CA MET A 277 -24.21 -15.34 -5.56
C MET A 277 -24.52 -16.50 -6.51
N SER A 278 -24.51 -17.72 -5.99
CA SER A 278 -24.98 -18.90 -6.71
C SER A 278 -26.51 -18.94 -6.77
N LYS A 279 -27.07 -19.67 -7.73
CA LYS A 279 -28.53 -19.84 -7.84
C LYS A 279 -29.14 -20.42 -6.55
N PRO A 280 -28.57 -21.48 -5.90
CA PRO A 280 -29.10 -21.99 -4.64
C PRO A 280 -29.05 -20.98 -3.50
N LEU A 281 -27.97 -20.20 -3.37
CA LEU A 281 -27.87 -19.13 -2.37
C LEU A 281 -28.90 -18.04 -2.59
N GLY A 282 -29.09 -17.62 -3.86
CA GLY A 282 -30.11 -16.65 -4.21
C GLY A 282 -31.53 -17.13 -3.90
N GLU A 283 -31.82 -18.42 -4.08
CA GLU A 283 -33.10 -19.03 -3.71
C GLU A 283 -33.26 -19.10 -2.20
N ALA A 284 -32.22 -19.42 -1.44
CA ALA A 284 -32.24 -19.41 0.04
C ALA A 284 -32.52 -18.01 0.58
N ILE A 285 -31.87 -16.98 0.04
CA ILE A 285 -32.09 -15.59 0.45
C ILE A 285 -33.55 -15.14 0.17
N ARG A 286 -34.12 -15.52 -0.97
CA ARG A 286 -35.52 -15.17 -1.31
C ARG A 286 -36.57 -15.87 -0.45
N LYS A 287 -36.19 -16.99 0.21
CA LYS A 287 -37.07 -17.71 1.15
C LYS A 287 -37.12 -17.05 2.52
N VAL A 288 -36.19 -16.12 2.83
CA VAL A 288 -36.18 -15.38 4.10
C VAL A 288 -37.46 -14.55 4.19
N GLY A 289 -38.22 -14.73 5.27
CA GLY A 289 -39.49 -14.03 5.51
C GLY A 289 -39.31 -12.51 5.62
N GLU A 290 -40.30 -11.75 5.12
CA GLU A 290 -40.21 -10.27 5.15
C GLU A 290 -40.01 -9.70 6.56
N ARG A 291 -40.50 -10.37 7.61
CA ARG A 291 -40.34 -9.94 9.01
C ARG A 291 -38.95 -10.18 9.59
N GLU A 292 -38.15 -10.99 8.94
CA GLU A 292 -36.77 -11.34 9.38
C GLU A 292 -35.76 -10.28 8.92
N TRP A 293 -36.11 -9.49 7.90
CA TRP A 293 -35.26 -8.42 7.39
C TRP A 293 -35.25 -7.23 8.35
N LYS A 294 -34.05 -6.89 8.85
CA LYS A 294 -33.81 -5.78 9.77
C LYS A 294 -33.04 -4.67 9.09
N THR A 295 -33.54 -3.46 9.15
CA THR A 295 -32.84 -2.27 8.61
C THR A 295 -31.65 -1.92 9.48
N PHE A 296 -30.53 -1.57 8.86
CA PHE A 296 -29.33 -1.14 9.55
C PHE A 296 -28.65 0.02 8.81
N GLY A 297 -27.84 0.79 9.56
CA GLY A 297 -27.19 1.99 9.03
C GLY A 297 -28.16 3.09 8.62
N LYS A 298 -27.63 4.09 7.91
CA LYS A 298 -28.43 5.19 7.33
C LYS A 298 -28.84 4.84 5.91
N ALA A 299 -30.00 5.36 5.47
CA ALA A 299 -30.36 5.32 4.05
C ALA A 299 -29.26 6.01 3.20
N GLU A 300 -29.06 5.49 2.01
CA GLU A 300 -28.13 6.10 1.04
C GLU A 300 -28.70 7.45 0.53
N ALA A 301 -27.88 8.25 -0.14
CA ALA A 301 -28.29 9.57 -0.63
C ALA A 301 -29.50 9.54 -1.58
N ASP A 302 -29.70 8.42 -2.27
CA ASP A 302 -30.82 8.15 -3.18
C ASP A 302 -32.02 7.47 -2.50
N GLY A 303 -32.03 7.38 -1.15
CA GLY A 303 -33.08 6.78 -0.35
C GLY A 303 -33.02 5.24 -0.27
N THR A 304 -32.01 4.58 -0.83
CA THR A 304 -31.85 3.13 -0.74
C THR A 304 -31.64 2.70 0.70
N LEU A 305 -32.47 1.76 1.18
CA LEU A 305 -32.36 1.17 2.51
C LEU A 305 -31.50 -0.10 2.45
N ARG A 306 -30.72 -0.32 3.51
CA ARG A 306 -29.96 -1.54 3.72
C ARG A 306 -30.62 -2.38 4.81
N GLN A 307 -30.87 -3.63 4.48
CA GLN A 307 -31.46 -4.59 5.40
C GLN A 307 -30.64 -5.87 5.42
N TRP A 308 -30.61 -6.53 6.57
CA TRP A 308 -29.93 -7.80 6.75
C TRP A 308 -30.85 -8.86 7.35
N ALA A 309 -30.52 -10.12 7.09
CA ALA A 309 -31.14 -11.28 7.71
C ALA A 309 -30.16 -12.44 7.77
N GLU A 310 -30.40 -13.38 8.70
CA GLU A 310 -29.71 -14.69 8.67
C GLU A 310 -30.23 -15.48 7.47
N VAL A 311 -29.32 -16.20 6.80
CA VAL A 311 -29.66 -17.06 5.68
C VAL A 311 -29.28 -18.49 6.04
N ASP A 312 -30.28 -19.35 6.14
CA ASP A 312 -30.05 -20.79 6.29
C ASP A 312 -29.62 -21.37 4.96
N PHE A 313 -28.31 -21.49 4.78
CA PHE A 313 -27.70 -21.99 3.57
C PHE A 313 -26.46 -22.83 3.89
N VAL A 314 -26.44 -24.05 3.36
CA VAL A 314 -25.27 -24.92 3.37
C VAL A 314 -24.89 -25.17 1.91
N PRO A 315 -23.65 -24.86 1.48
CA PRO A 315 -23.17 -25.22 0.14
C PRO A 315 -23.31 -26.72 -0.09
N GLY A 316 -23.73 -27.10 -1.30
CA GLY A 316 -24.09 -28.49 -1.64
C GLY A 316 -23.07 -29.54 -1.18
N ASP A 317 -23.60 -30.63 -0.65
CA ASP A 317 -22.91 -31.75 -0.04
C ASP A 317 -21.82 -32.36 -0.93
N LYS A 318 -20.59 -31.95 -0.70
CA LYS A 318 -19.45 -32.79 -1.08
C LYS A 318 -19.11 -33.67 0.13
N PRO A 319 -18.93 -34.99 -0.04
CA PRO A 319 -18.60 -35.89 1.05
C PRO A 319 -17.39 -35.50 1.89
N GLU A 320 -16.48 -34.78 1.26
CA GLU A 320 -15.22 -34.27 1.86
C GLU A 320 -15.42 -33.16 2.89
N HIS A 321 -16.63 -32.58 2.97
CA HIS A 321 -16.91 -31.42 3.84
C HIS A 321 -17.83 -31.74 5.03
N LYS A 322 -18.20 -33.00 5.24
CA LYS A 322 -19.14 -33.41 6.31
C LYS A 322 -18.64 -33.16 7.74
N GLU A 323 -17.35 -32.98 7.93
CA GLU A 323 -16.76 -32.76 9.27
C GLU A 323 -16.59 -31.30 9.65
N SER A 324 -16.68 -30.33 8.68
CA SER A 324 -16.51 -28.92 8.97
C SER A 324 -17.84 -28.29 9.40
N LYS A 325 -17.82 -27.53 10.51
CA LYS A 325 -18.98 -26.71 10.91
C LYS A 325 -19.38 -25.78 9.77
N PRO A 326 -20.67 -25.72 9.40
CA PRO A 326 -21.13 -24.81 8.35
C PRO A 326 -20.82 -23.37 8.74
N LEU A 327 -20.40 -22.58 7.76
CA LEU A 327 -20.18 -21.15 7.94
C LEU A 327 -21.52 -20.42 7.93
N ARG A 328 -21.56 -19.29 8.63
CA ARG A 328 -22.73 -18.42 8.73
C ARG A 328 -22.84 -17.56 7.46
N TYR A 329 -24.04 -17.44 6.93
CA TYR A 329 -24.39 -16.55 5.84
C TYR A 329 -25.29 -15.43 6.32
N VAL A 330 -24.86 -14.19 6.13
CA VAL A 330 -25.64 -12.98 6.42
C VAL A 330 -26.07 -12.37 5.09
N GLY A 331 -27.39 -12.38 4.83
CA GLY A 331 -27.99 -11.77 3.66
C GLY A 331 -28.02 -10.25 3.80
N LEU A 332 -27.72 -9.56 2.70
CA LEU A 332 -27.87 -8.11 2.53
C LEU A 332 -28.90 -7.85 1.44
N ARG A 333 -29.93 -7.10 1.78
CA ARG A 333 -30.93 -6.61 0.84
C ARG A 333 -30.78 -5.08 0.71
N LEU A 334 -30.57 -4.61 -0.51
CA LEU A 334 -30.69 -3.21 -0.88
C LEU A 334 -32.08 -3.00 -1.40
N LEU A 335 -32.84 -2.08 -0.79
CA LEU A 335 -34.23 -1.84 -1.12
C LEU A 335 -34.43 -0.37 -1.51
N LYS A 336 -34.96 -0.15 -2.71
CA LYS A 336 -35.34 1.18 -3.19
C LYS A 336 -36.62 1.68 -2.51
N ALA A 337 -36.79 3.00 -2.46
CA ALA A 337 -38.05 3.61 -2.05
C ALA A 337 -39.19 3.21 -3.00
N GLN A 338 -40.42 3.20 -2.50
CA GLN A 338 -41.58 2.84 -3.29
C GLN A 338 -41.67 3.66 -4.58
N GLY A 339 -41.81 2.97 -5.72
CA GLY A 339 -41.89 3.60 -7.04
C GLY A 339 -40.54 3.94 -7.68
N VAL A 340 -39.42 3.65 -7.02
CA VAL A 340 -38.06 3.83 -7.54
C VAL A 340 -37.46 2.46 -7.85
N LEU A 341 -36.76 2.33 -8.98
CA LEU A 341 -36.13 1.08 -9.40
C LEU A 341 -34.62 1.26 -9.57
N PHE A 342 -33.87 0.17 -9.45
CA PHE A 342 -32.49 0.09 -9.90
C PHE A 342 -32.40 0.14 -11.43
N ALA A 343 -31.21 0.31 -11.96
CA ALA A 343 -30.99 0.41 -13.41
C ALA A 343 -31.41 -0.87 -14.18
N ASP A 344 -31.47 -2.01 -13.51
CA ASP A 344 -31.93 -3.29 -14.07
C ASP A 344 -33.46 -3.50 -13.98
N GLY A 345 -34.19 -2.48 -13.53
CA GLY A 345 -35.66 -2.52 -13.39
C GLY A 345 -36.17 -3.25 -12.15
N THR A 346 -35.30 -3.63 -11.21
CA THR A 346 -35.70 -4.26 -9.95
C THR A 346 -35.85 -3.23 -8.82
N ASP A 347 -36.66 -3.53 -7.80
CA ASP A 347 -36.82 -2.70 -6.59
C ASP A 347 -35.85 -3.11 -5.48
N ARG A 348 -35.17 -4.25 -5.62
CA ARG A 348 -34.28 -4.83 -4.62
C ARG A 348 -33.11 -5.61 -5.21
N HIS A 349 -31.94 -5.49 -4.60
CA HIS A 349 -30.79 -6.32 -4.88
C HIS A 349 -30.42 -7.14 -3.66
N PHE A 350 -29.95 -8.37 -3.89
CA PHE A 350 -29.53 -9.28 -2.85
C PHE A 350 -28.04 -9.61 -2.97
N HIS A 351 -27.37 -9.58 -1.83
CA HIS A 351 -25.99 -10.03 -1.65
C HIS A 351 -25.91 -10.88 -0.41
N ALA A 352 -24.78 -11.52 -0.16
CA ALA A 352 -24.51 -12.19 1.10
C ALA A 352 -23.05 -12.06 1.50
N VAL A 353 -22.80 -12.17 2.78
CA VAL A 353 -21.47 -12.25 3.39
C VAL A 353 -21.36 -13.56 4.13
N ILE A 354 -20.28 -14.30 3.89
CA ILE A 354 -19.91 -15.52 4.59
C ILE A 354 -18.94 -15.18 5.72
N THR A 355 -19.13 -15.78 6.90
CA THR A 355 -18.36 -15.41 8.09
C THR A 355 -18.27 -16.55 9.10
N ASN A 356 -17.25 -16.51 9.95
CA ASN A 356 -17.16 -17.30 11.19
C ASN A 356 -17.42 -16.45 12.45
N GLU A 357 -17.77 -15.16 12.29
CA GLU A 357 -18.06 -14.24 13.39
C GLU A 357 -19.52 -14.35 13.84
N GLN A 358 -19.74 -14.17 15.16
CA GLN A 358 -21.08 -14.21 15.78
C GLN A 358 -21.66 -12.81 16.07
N THR A 359 -21.00 -11.78 15.60
CA THR A 359 -21.47 -10.40 15.72
C THR A 359 -22.84 -10.24 15.04
N GLU A 360 -23.68 -9.34 15.56
CA GLU A 360 -24.97 -9.00 14.95
C GLU A 360 -24.80 -8.62 13.46
N GLY A 361 -25.69 -9.14 12.60
CA GLY A 361 -25.49 -9.11 11.16
C GLY A 361 -25.36 -7.71 10.56
N GLY A 362 -26.11 -6.74 11.05
CA GLY A 362 -25.99 -5.34 10.58
C GLY A 362 -24.61 -4.76 10.87
N ARG A 363 -24.10 -4.97 12.09
CA ARG A 363 -22.75 -4.54 12.48
C ARG A 363 -21.66 -5.27 11.69
N LEU A 364 -21.85 -6.55 11.43
CA LEU A 364 -20.94 -7.33 10.60
C LEU A 364 -20.84 -6.74 9.18
N LEU A 365 -21.98 -6.42 8.59
CA LEU A 365 -22.03 -5.84 7.25
C LEU A 365 -21.45 -4.42 7.18
N GLU A 366 -21.63 -3.60 8.21
CA GLU A 366 -20.98 -2.30 8.32
C GLU A 366 -19.47 -2.46 8.39
N TRP A 367 -18.97 -3.33 9.28
CA TRP A 367 -17.55 -3.62 9.40
C TRP A 367 -16.96 -4.19 8.09
N HIS A 368 -17.66 -5.11 7.42
CA HIS A 368 -17.21 -5.64 6.12
C HIS A 368 -17.11 -4.53 5.05
N ARG A 369 -18.02 -3.56 5.07
CA ARG A 369 -18.03 -2.44 4.12
C ARG A 369 -16.86 -1.47 4.31
N GLU A 370 -16.30 -1.37 5.50
CA GLU A 370 -15.12 -0.52 5.76
C GLU A 370 -13.92 -0.88 4.87
N LYS A 371 -13.88 -2.09 4.29
CA LYS A 371 -12.86 -2.51 3.31
C LYS A 371 -12.71 -1.51 2.15
N ALA A 372 -13.80 -0.92 1.69
CA ALA A 372 -13.78 0.07 0.62
C ALA A 372 -12.98 1.34 0.99
N GLY A 373 -12.97 1.72 2.27
CA GLY A 373 -12.19 2.86 2.78
C GLY A 373 -10.72 2.59 3.04
N THR A 374 -10.27 1.34 2.92
CA THR A 374 -8.88 0.91 3.19
C THR A 374 -8.17 0.43 1.94
N VAL A 375 -8.37 -0.80 1.50
CA VAL A 375 -7.63 -1.37 0.37
C VAL A 375 -7.88 -0.66 -0.96
N GLU A 376 -9.12 -0.20 -1.20
CA GLU A 376 -9.43 0.58 -2.42
C GLU A 376 -8.74 1.94 -2.40
N HIS A 377 -8.70 2.61 -1.23
CA HIS A 377 -7.95 3.85 -1.06
C HIS A 377 -6.45 3.63 -1.30
N THR A 378 -5.89 2.56 -0.76
CA THR A 378 -4.48 2.18 -0.99
C THR A 378 -4.20 1.95 -2.48
N HIS A 379 -5.09 1.23 -3.18
CA HIS A 379 -4.98 1.03 -4.62
C HIS A 379 -4.95 2.34 -5.40
N ASP A 380 -5.84 3.27 -5.07
CA ASP A 380 -5.92 4.57 -5.73
C ASP A 380 -4.65 5.41 -5.49
N GLU A 381 -4.17 5.51 -4.24
CA GLU A 381 -2.94 6.27 -3.94
C GLU A 381 -1.70 5.63 -4.59
N VAL A 382 -1.55 4.31 -4.53
CA VAL A 382 -0.39 3.62 -5.11
C VAL A 382 -0.39 3.74 -6.63
N LYS A 383 -1.52 3.52 -7.28
CA LYS A 383 -1.64 3.58 -8.74
C LYS A 383 -1.47 5.00 -9.27
N ASN A 384 -2.26 5.92 -8.75
CA ASN A 384 -2.45 7.23 -9.37
C ASN A 384 -1.53 8.31 -8.79
N GLU A 385 -0.93 8.07 -7.63
CA GLU A 385 -0.12 9.08 -6.97
C GLU A 385 1.33 8.64 -6.68
N LEU A 386 1.62 7.35 -6.64
CA LEU A 386 2.97 6.83 -6.41
C LEU A 386 3.57 6.13 -7.66
N GLY A 387 2.98 6.34 -8.83
CA GLY A 387 3.49 5.80 -10.09
C GLY A 387 3.37 4.27 -10.22
N GLY A 388 2.56 3.61 -9.38
CA GLY A 388 2.33 2.17 -9.45
C GLY A 388 1.59 1.72 -10.71
N ASN A 389 0.87 2.64 -11.34
CA ASN A 389 0.16 2.42 -12.61
C ASN A 389 1.08 2.46 -13.84
N HIS A 390 2.28 3.03 -13.72
CA HIS A 390 3.23 3.19 -14.81
C HIS A 390 4.28 2.08 -14.76
N VAL A 391 3.93 0.92 -15.32
CA VAL A 391 4.87 -0.21 -15.40
C VAL A 391 5.99 0.09 -16.42
N PRO A 392 7.27 0.10 -16.01
CA PRO A 392 8.35 0.66 -16.82
C PRO A 392 8.86 -0.25 -17.95
N SER A 393 8.49 -1.55 -17.97
CA SER A 393 9.14 -2.55 -18.83
C SER A 393 8.14 -3.49 -19.51
N GLN A 394 8.62 -4.24 -20.52
CA GLN A 394 7.94 -5.41 -21.08
C GLN A 394 8.09 -6.67 -20.15
N ARG A 395 8.98 -6.62 -19.17
CA ARG A 395 9.37 -7.75 -18.32
C ARG A 395 8.61 -7.74 -17.01
N LEU A 396 7.93 -8.84 -16.71
CA LEU A 396 7.08 -8.95 -15.53
C LEU A 396 7.84 -8.69 -14.21
N GLY A 397 9.03 -9.26 -14.05
CA GLY A 397 9.84 -9.09 -12.83
C GLY A 397 10.26 -7.64 -12.58
N VAL A 398 10.53 -6.87 -13.64
CA VAL A 398 10.85 -5.43 -13.56
C VAL A 398 9.63 -4.65 -13.08
N ASN A 399 8.46 -4.93 -13.65
CA ASN A 399 7.21 -4.26 -13.31
C ASN A 399 6.77 -4.60 -11.88
N SER A 400 6.93 -5.87 -11.47
CA SER A 400 6.68 -6.32 -10.10
C SER A 400 7.57 -5.61 -9.09
N ALA A 401 8.86 -5.45 -9.38
CA ALA A 401 9.78 -4.71 -8.50
C ALA A 401 9.41 -3.24 -8.39
N TRP A 402 9.10 -2.57 -9.50
CA TRP A 402 8.65 -1.17 -9.50
C TRP A 402 7.40 -0.98 -8.64
N PHE A 403 6.38 -1.80 -8.86
CA PHE A 403 5.13 -1.75 -8.11
C PHE A 403 5.37 -1.99 -6.61
N ARG A 404 6.17 -3.01 -6.27
CA ARG A 404 6.49 -3.33 -4.86
C ARG A 404 7.27 -2.23 -4.16
N ILE A 405 8.15 -1.50 -4.88
CA ILE A 405 8.81 -0.31 -4.32
C ILE A 405 7.80 0.82 -4.08
N ALA A 406 6.75 0.95 -4.92
CA ALA A 406 5.67 1.90 -4.65
C ALA A 406 4.88 1.53 -3.38
N LEU A 407 4.66 0.24 -3.11
CA LEU A 407 4.06 -0.23 -1.86
C LEU A 407 4.97 0.04 -0.65
N LEU A 408 6.29 -0.14 -0.78
CA LEU A 408 7.26 0.26 0.25
C LEU A 408 7.21 1.76 0.54
N THR A 409 7.13 2.57 -0.53
CA THR A 409 7.00 4.04 -0.43
C THR A 409 5.71 4.41 0.29
N TYR A 410 4.60 3.77 -0.05
CA TYR A 410 3.32 3.95 0.63
C TYR A 410 3.45 3.70 2.14
N ASN A 411 4.04 2.58 2.55
CA ASN A 411 4.21 2.25 3.98
C ASN A 411 5.07 3.27 4.74
N ILE A 412 6.13 3.78 4.13
CA ILE A 412 6.97 4.83 4.76
C ILE A 412 6.15 6.10 4.96
N ILE A 413 5.35 6.48 3.96
CA ILE A 413 4.51 7.68 4.01
C ILE A 413 3.38 7.51 5.02
N SER A 414 2.71 6.35 5.05
CA SER A 414 1.69 6.03 6.06
C SER A 414 2.25 6.07 7.48
N ALA A 415 3.47 5.58 7.69
CA ALA A 415 4.15 5.73 8.99
C ALA A 415 4.40 7.20 9.36
N ILE A 416 4.82 8.04 8.41
CA ILE A 416 4.99 9.48 8.64
C ILE A 416 3.63 10.13 8.97
N LYS A 417 2.60 9.84 8.17
CA LYS A 417 1.25 10.37 8.40
C LYS A 417 0.73 9.97 9.78
N GLY A 418 0.79 8.67 10.10
CA GLY A 418 0.24 8.11 11.32
C GLY A 418 0.95 8.54 12.61
N LEU A 419 2.27 8.75 12.57
CA LEU A 419 3.09 9.04 13.75
C LEU A 419 3.41 10.53 13.93
N CYS A 420 3.37 11.33 12.87
CA CYS A 420 3.87 12.71 12.90
C CYS A 420 2.83 13.77 12.55
N LEU A 421 1.71 13.39 11.93
CA LEU A 421 0.66 14.33 11.55
C LEU A 421 -0.58 14.15 12.43
N GLU A 422 -1.34 15.22 12.60
CA GLU A 422 -2.50 15.27 13.47
C GLU A 422 -3.77 15.66 12.70
N GLY A 423 -4.94 15.37 13.27
CA GLY A 423 -6.24 15.73 12.72
C GLY A 423 -6.43 15.23 11.27
N GLU A 424 -6.97 16.09 10.41
CA GLU A 424 -7.21 15.76 9.00
C GLU A 424 -5.93 15.53 8.19
N ASP A 425 -4.78 16.05 8.62
CA ASP A 425 -3.51 15.86 7.93
C ASP A 425 -3.00 14.41 8.05
N ARG A 426 -3.44 13.67 9.08
CA ARG A 426 -3.12 12.25 9.27
C ARG A 426 -3.70 11.36 8.17
N SER A 427 -4.87 11.70 7.65
CA SER A 427 -5.54 11.01 6.54
C SER A 427 -5.32 11.69 5.18
N ALA A 428 -4.36 12.62 5.11
CA ALA A 428 -4.09 13.36 3.88
C ALA A 428 -3.67 12.42 2.73
N ARG A 429 -4.33 12.54 1.58
CA ARG A 429 -3.91 11.87 0.35
C ARG A 429 -2.56 12.42 -0.12
N MET A 430 -1.86 11.66 -0.96
CA MET A 430 -0.49 12.00 -1.43
C MET A 430 -0.40 13.41 -2.03
N LYS A 431 -1.38 13.83 -2.81
CA LYS A 431 -1.40 15.19 -3.37
C LYS A 431 -1.37 16.26 -2.28
N ARG A 432 -2.19 16.10 -1.21
CA ARG A 432 -2.17 17.01 -0.05
C ARG A 432 -0.89 16.85 0.77
N PHE A 433 -0.44 15.62 1.00
CA PHE A 433 0.81 15.32 1.72
C PHE A 433 2.02 16.02 1.07
N ARG A 434 2.11 16.00 -0.26
CA ARG A 434 3.17 16.73 -0.98
C ARG A 434 3.14 18.23 -0.70
N LEU A 435 1.96 18.85 -0.63
CA LEU A 435 1.82 20.27 -0.29
C LEU A 435 2.18 20.56 1.16
N LEU A 436 1.82 19.67 2.08
CA LEU A 436 2.03 19.86 3.51
C LEU A 436 3.48 19.68 3.94
N LEU A 437 4.19 18.72 3.34
CA LEU A 437 5.49 18.29 3.85
C LEU A 437 6.61 18.33 2.79
N ILE A 438 6.35 18.00 1.52
CA ILE A 438 7.38 17.77 0.53
C ILE A 438 7.76 19.05 -0.21
N ARG A 439 6.76 19.79 -0.72
CA ARG A 439 6.94 21.02 -1.51
C ARG A 439 7.21 22.22 -0.61
N VAL A 440 8.26 22.11 0.19
CA VAL A 440 8.72 23.15 1.10
C VAL A 440 10.05 23.66 0.58
N ALA A 441 10.11 24.95 0.26
CA ALA A 441 11.36 25.58 -0.16
C ALA A 441 12.36 25.59 1.01
N GLY A 442 13.58 25.18 0.74
CA GLY A 442 14.61 25.14 1.76
C GLY A 442 16.01 25.38 1.17
N ARG A 443 16.92 25.72 2.04
CA ARG A 443 18.33 25.88 1.69
C ARG A 443 19.23 25.16 2.69
N ARG A 444 20.37 24.74 2.22
CA ARG A 444 21.43 24.24 3.08
C ARG A 444 22.01 25.37 3.92
N ASN A 445 22.19 25.13 5.20
CA ASN A 445 22.96 25.95 6.09
C ASN A 445 24.13 25.13 6.68
N ARG A 446 25.30 25.73 6.82
CA ARG A 446 26.48 25.12 7.45
C ARG A 446 26.83 25.93 8.68
N ASN A 447 26.53 25.43 9.86
CA ASN A 447 27.00 25.97 11.12
C ASN A 447 27.95 24.95 11.75
N ASN A 448 29.18 25.34 12.06
CA ASN A 448 30.16 24.58 12.86
C ASN A 448 30.16 23.07 12.56
N CYS A 449 30.51 22.64 11.37
CA CYS A 449 30.60 21.23 10.95
C CYS A 449 29.29 20.45 10.87
N VAL A 450 28.15 21.01 11.29
CA VAL A 450 26.84 20.38 11.15
C VAL A 450 26.12 20.94 9.92
N MET A 451 25.66 20.04 9.07
CA MET A 451 24.81 20.42 7.94
C MET A 451 23.37 20.58 8.42
N GLY A 452 22.86 21.79 8.36
CA GLY A 452 21.47 22.12 8.68
C GLY A 452 20.63 22.34 7.42
N LEU A 453 19.37 22.04 7.52
CA LEU A 453 18.34 22.42 6.55
C LEU A 453 17.55 23.60 7.10
N ARG A 454 17.58 24.75 6.42
CA ARG A 454 16.73 25.90 6.74
C ARG A 454 15.60 25.95 5.72
N VAL A 455 14.37 25.87 6.21
CA VAL A 455 13.16 25.97 5.37
C VAL A 455 12.64 27.39 5.33
N CYS A 456 11.80 27.68 4.34
CA CYS A 456 11.12 28.97 4.21
C CYS A 456 10.32 29.33 5.47
N ASN A 457 9.95 30.61 5.61
CA ASN A 457 9.17 31.10 6.77
C ASN A 457 7.71 30.62 6.72
N ASN A 458 7.51 29.32 6.88
CA ASN A 458 6.23 28.66 7.01
C ASN A 458 6.25 27.85 8.31
N VAL A 459 5.63 28.42 9.34
CA VAL A 459 5.63 27.88 10.70
C VAL A 459 5.00 26.47 10.76
N GLU A 460 3.91 26.26 10.03
CA GLU A 460 3.19 24.99 10.01
C GLU A 460 4.00 23.88 9.32
N ALA A 461 4.61 24.20 8.17
CA ALA A 461 5.51 23.25 7.51
C ALA A 461 6.71 22.91 8.40
N LEU A 462 7.27 23.91 9.11
CA LEU A 462 8.38 23.68 10.04
C LEU A 462 7.98 22.76 11.21
N LYS A 463 6.79 22.96 11.80
CA LYS A 463 6.27 22.09 12.87
C LYS A 463 6.15 20.64 12.41
N ARG A 464 5.57 20.41 11.22
CA ARG A 464 5.44 19.05 10.63
C ARG A 464 6.81 18.41 10.37
N LEU A 465 7.73 19.14 9.80
CA LEU A 465 9.11 18.67 9.59
C LEU A 465 9.79 18.31 10.92
N GLN A 466 9.64 19.16 11.94
CA GLN A 466 10.19 18.90 13.27
C GLN A 466 9.57 17.65 13.93
N ALA A 467 8.28 17.40 13.74
CA ALA A 467 7.62 16.18 14.21
C ALA A 467 8.26 14.93 13.58
N VAL A 468 8.43 14.93 12.25
CA VAL A 468 9.13 13.83 11.55
C VAL A 468 10.56 13.64 12.08
N TRP A 469 11.29 14.73 12.28
CA TRP A 469 12.67 14.66 12.73
C TRP A 469 12.83 14.20 14.18
N ARG A 470 11.82 14.39 15.03
CA ARG A 470 11.77 13.83 16.39
C ARG A 470 11.44 12.35 16.41
N VAL A 471 10.44 11.94 15.65
CA VAL A 471 9.98 10.54 15.63
C VAL A 471 11.00 9.63 14.95
N PHE A 472 11.56 10.07 13.82
CA PHE A 472 12.51 9.31 13.04
C PHE A 472 13.96 9.74 13.37
N GLU A 473 14.40 9.47 14.59
CA GLU A 473 15.78 9.74 14.99
C GLU A 473 16.74 8.75 14.33
N LEU A 474 17.81 9.27 13.72
CA LEU A 474 18.92 8.45 13.28
C LEU A 474 19.84 8.19 14.47
N PRO A 475 20.36 6.96 14.64
CA PRO A 475 21.36 6.73 15.66
C PRO A 475 22.51 7.70 15.42
N THR A 476 22.87 8.48 16.44
CA THR A 476 24.07 9.32 16.42
C THR A 476 25.24 8.39 16.11
N GLN A 477 25.97 8.69 15.02
CA GLN A 477 27.27 8.07 14.84
C GLN A 477 28.09 8.41 16.09
N ALA A 478 28.25 7.43 16.96
CA ALA A 478 29.24 7.52 18.01
C ALA A 478 30.55 7.83 17.29
N THR A 479 31.04 9.03 17.51
CA THR A 479 32.33 9.48 17.00
C THR A 479 33.37 8.44 17.41
N SER A 480 33.75 7.58 16.47
CA SER A 480 34.92 6.70 16.61
C SER A 480 36.21 7.54 16.50
N SER A 481 36.32 8.54 17.38
CA SER A 481 37.53 9.34 17.56
C SER A 481 38.30 8.91 18.79
N LYS A 482 38.43 7.59 19.03
CA LYS A 482 39.36 7.05 20.01
C LYS A 482 40.05 5.80 19.53
N ALA A 483 40.83 5.88 18.48
CA ALA A 483 41.85 4.85 18.19
C ALA A 483 42.95 5.38 17.27
N LEU A 484 43.41 6.61 17.49
CA LEU A 484 44.69 7.11 16.96
C LEU A 484 45.41 7.85 18.09
N GLY A 485 45.66 7.10 19.14
CA GLY A 485 46.43 7.55 20.29
C GLY A 485 47.64 6.64 20.51
N ARG A 486 48.81 7.15 20.20
CA ARG A 486 50.10 6.73 20.72
C ARG A 486 50.69 5.41 20.20
N ARG A 487 51.41 5.49 19.14
CA ARG A 487 52.75 4.88 19.08
C ARG A 487 53.76 6.01 18.86
N GLY A 488 54.23 6.51 19.97
CA GLY A 488 55.44 7.29 20.07
C GLY A 488 56.38 6.51 20.93
N GLY A 489 57.62 6.47 20.59
CA GLY A 489 58.74 5.84 21.22
C GLY A 489 59.71 5.41 20.20
#